data_37bf2fb09c726537a35c197c2b40f973
#
_entry.id   37bf2fb09c726537a35c197c2b40f973
#
_cell.length_a   1.000
_cell.length_b   1.000
_cell.length_c   1.000
_cell.angle_alpha   90.00
_cell.angle_beta   90.00
_cell.angle_gamma   90.00
#
_symmetry.space_group_name_H-M   'P 1'
#
loop_
_entity.id
_entity.type
_entity.pdbx_description
1 polymer ?
#
loop_
_entity_poly.entity_id
_entity_poly.type
_entity_poly.pdbx_seq_one_letter_code
_entity_poly.pdbx_strand_id
1 'polypeptide(L)'
;MTRPPTKPEKKATSQFADATHFRLNVSTAEAIAFPAEIYGGTVPEASGAEETDFSLLCRLIVQAQPRNAKAQEQAQNLLHEYGNLSAVMAAISWQEPSKSIKALPEAARILLMLARETGLRIQRARLRRSGILADSTQLYAYLRAVMGPEKREQVRVLFLNEKHQLLVDDVMGQGTVDHTPVYPREIVSRALQLKATILVLVHNHPSGDPTPSADDVVMTTQICGAAKIMNIHVWDHIIVAGEKLLSMREAGLL
;
A
#
# COMPACT_ATOMS: atom_id res chain seq x y z
N MET A 1 65.10 24.07 -21.04
CA MET A 1 63.69 24.34 -20.75
C MET A 1 63.04 22.98 -20.37
N THR A 2 63.05 22.68 -19.09
CA THR A 2 62.53 21.42 -18.51
C THR A 2 61.12 21.64 -17.96
N ARG A 3 60.16 20.87 -18.40
CA ARG A 3 58.77 20.86 -17.91
C ARG A 3 58.73 20.35 -16.48
N PRO A 4 57.89 20.93 -15.61
CA PRO A 4 57.69 20.39 -14.26
C PRO A 4 56.78 19.16 -14.26
N PRO A 5 56.90 18.27 -13.25
CA PRO A 5 56.15 17.03 -13.18
C PRO A 5 54.68 17.26 -12.75
N THR A 6 53.77 16.56 -13.45
CA THR A 6 52.36 16.49 -13.15
C THR A 6 52.08 15.73 -11.86
N LYS A 7 51.27 16.33 -10.98
CA LYS A 7 50.74 15.69 -9.75
C LYS A 7 49.83 14.52 -10.11
N PRO A 8 49.84 13.43 -9.33
CA PRO A 8 48.89 12.31 -9.52
C PRO A 8 47.49 12.69 -9.08
N GLU A 9 46.51 12.46 -9.96
CA GLU A 9 45.10 12.52 -9.67
C GLU A 9 44.74 11.47 -8.60
N LYS A 10 44.14 11.94 -7.51
CA LYS A 10 43.49 11.06 -6.51
C LYS A 10 42.24 10.48 -7.12
N LYS A 11 42.26 9.17 -7.43
CA LYS A 11 41.04 8.36 -7.69
C LYS A 11 40.19 8.39 -6.44
N ALA A 12 39.01 8.99 -6.53
CA ALA A 12 37.95 8.85 -5.57
C ALA A 12 37.42 7.41 -5.67
N THR A 13 37.85 6.54 -4.77
CA THR A 13 37.24 5.24 -4.54
C THR A 13 35.87 5.47 -3.94
N SER A 14 34.81 5.15 -4.67
CA SER A 14 33.45 5.10 -4.18
C SER A 14 33.35 4.01 -3.12
N GLN A 15 33.26 4.42 -1.86
CA GLN A 15 32.81 3.54 -0.76
C GLN A 15 31.29 3.40 -0.84
N PHE A 16 30.81 2.57 -1.76
CA PHE A 16 29.55 1.85 -1.59
C PHE A 16 29.91 0.40 -1.33
N ALA A 17 30.36 0.13 -0.09
CA ALA A 17 30.52 -1.19 0.40
C ALA A 17 29.15 -1.77 0.77
N ASP A 18 28.80 -2.83 0.08
CA ASP A 18 28.18 -4.07 0.54
C ASP A 18 27.05 -3.97 1.58
N ALA A 19 25.82 -3.78 1.07
CA ALA A 19 24.58 -3.91 1.86
C ALA A 19 24.15 -5.39 2.06
N THR A 20 25.03 -6.36 1.94
CA THR A 20 24.68 -7.80 1.99
C THR A 20 24.85 -8.46 3.34
N HIS A 21 25.22 -7.74 4.40
CA HIS A 21 25.45 -8.35 5.74
C HIS A 21 24.71 -7.64 6.88
N PHE A 22 23.48 -7.20 6.69
CA PHE A 22 22.59 -6.94 7.82
C PHE A 22 21.81 -8.22 8.15
N ARG A 23 22.50 -9.23 8.70
CA ARG A 23 21.83 -10.27 9.47
C ARG A 23 21.42 -9.64 10.80
N LEU A 24 20.13 -9.29 10.93
CA LEU A 24 19.51 -9.15 12.23
C LEU A 24 19.63 -10.51 12.92
N ASN A 25 20.58 -10.62 13.84
CA ASN A 25 20.65 -11.73 14.78
C ASN A 25 19.49 -11.54 15.75
N VAL A 26 18.31 -12.07 15.40
CA VAL A 26 17.16 -12.15 16.30
C VAL A 26 17.36 -13.38 17.20
N SER A 27 18.41 -13.33 17.99
CA SER A 27 18.62 -14.21 19.11
C SER A 27 18.63 -13.33 20.37
N THR A 28 17.65 -13.56 21.20
CA THR A 28 17.17 -12.81 22.36
C THR A 28 16.22 -11.67 22.02
N ALA A 29 14.93 -12.02 21.99
CA ALA A 29 13.87 -11.08 22.28
C ALA A 29 14.02 -10.67 23.76
N GLU A 30 14.89 -9.71 24.04
CA GLU A 30 14.67 -8.85 25.18
C GLU A 30 13.39 -8.09 24.83
N ALA A 31 12.28 -8.57 25.37
CA ALA A 31 11.03 -7.86 25.39
C ALA A 31 11.39 -6.46 25.92
N ILE A 32 11.21 -5.43 25.11
CA ILE A 32 11.25 -4.07 25.60
C ILE A 32 10.13 -4.00 26.63
N ALA A 33 10.50 -4.18 27.90
CA ALA A 33 9.60 -4.09 29.03
C ALA A 33 9.18 -2.61 29.09
N PHE A 34 7.98 -2.32 28.60
CA PHE A 34 7.38 -1.02 28.79
C PHE A 34 7.10 -0.85 30.28
N PRO A 35 7.46 0.28 30.90
CA PRO A 35 7.18 0.53 32.31
C PRO A 35 5.69 0.37 32.57
N ALA A 36 5.29 -0.53 33.45
CA ALA A 36 3.89 -0.81 33.82
C ALA A 36 3.15 0.42 34.35
N GLU A 37 3.89 1.46 34.72
CA GLU A 37 3.38 2.73 35.25
C GLU A 37 2.67 3.64 34.22
N ILE A 38 2.88 3.36 32.90
CA ILE A 38 2.23 4.14 31.82
C ILE A 38 0.83 3.58 31.51
N TYR A 39 0.59 2.35 31.89
CA TYR A 39 -0.69 1.68 31.71
C TYR A 39 -1.27 1.40 33.10
N GLY A 40 -2.28 2.11 33.51
CA GLY A 40 -3.07 1.80 34.71
C GLY A 40 -3.80 0.44 34.63
N GLY A 41 -3.24 -0.53 33.92
CA GLY A 41 -3.68 -1.91 33.76
C GLY A 41 -2.52 -2.75 33.26
N THR A 42 -2.40 -3.97 33.79
CA THR A 42 -1.44 -4.99 33.39
C THR A 42 -1.38 -5.11 31.86
N VAL A 43 -0.19 -4.90 31.30
CA VAL A 43 0.09 -5.31 29.91
C VAL A 43 -0.28 -6.79 29.83
N PRO A 44 -1.20 -7.22 28.96
CA PRO A 44 -1.44 -8.64 28.77
C PRO A 44 -0.11 -9.26 28.37
N GLU A 45 0.39 -10.20 29.18
CA GLU A 45 1.46 -11.09 28.73
C GLU A 45 1.00 -11.64 27.36
N ALA A 46 1.95 -11.82 26.45
CA ALA A 46 1.73 -12.37 25.12
C ALA A 46 1.19 -13.82 25.24
N SER A 47 -0.01 -13.96 25.78
CA SER A 47 -0.87 -15.11 25.55
C SER A 47 -1.31 -14.99 24.10
N GLY A 48 -1.11 -16.00 23.27
CA GLY A 48 -1.33 -16.02 21.83
C GLY A 48 -2.76 -15.69 21.34
N ALA A 49 -3.48 -14.84 22.05
CA ALA A 49 -4.71 -14.18 21.62
C ALA A 49 -4.34 -12.97 20.78
N GLU A 50 -4.86 -12.89 19.57
CA GLU A 50 -4.72 -11.72 18.70
C GLU A 50 -5.20 -10.46 19.43
N GLU A 51 -4.36 -9.44 19.46
CA GLU A 51 -4.72 -8.15 20.04
C GLU A 51 -5.88 -7.54 19.26
N THR A 52 -6.90 -7.06 19.94
CA THR A 52 -8.08 -6.45 19.29
C THR A 52 -7.70 -5.13 18.62
N ASP A 53 -8.42 -4.76 17.54
CA ASP A 53 -8.28 -3.47 16.86
C ASP A 53 -8.34 -2.29 17.84
N PHE A 54 -9.23 -2.38 18.83
CA PHE A 54 -9.38 -1.35 19.86
C PHE A 54 -8.13 -1.22 20.73
N SER A 55 -7.60 -2.34 21.22
CA SER A 55 -6.40 -2.36 22.06
C SER A 55 -5.19 -1.80 21.32
N LEU A 56 -4.98 -2.25 20.08
CA LEU A 56 -3.87 -1.78 19.25
C LEU A 56 -3.99 -0.29 18.94
N LEU A 57 -5.18 0.20 18.57
CA LEU A 57 -5.42 1.60 18.29
C LEU A 57 -5.19 2.49 19.51
N CYS A 58 -5.72 2.08 20.69
CA CYS A 58 -5.45 2.77 21.97
C CYS A 58 -3.96 2.88 22.24
N ARG A 59 -3.21 1.77 22.10
CA ARG A 59 -1.77 1.74 22.34
C ARG A 59 -1.03 2.69 21.40
N LEU A 60 -1.37 2.71 20.11
CA LEU A 60 -0.75 3.62 19.15
C LEU A 60 -1.00 5.08 19.52
N ILE A 61 -2.21 5.44 19.95
CA ILE A 61 -2.56 6.81 20.39
C ILE A 61 -1.81 7.17 21.67
N VAL A 62 -1.76 6.28 22.65
CA VAL A 62 -1.05 6.50 23.93
C VAL A 62 0.46 6.60 23.70
N GLN A 63 1.06 5.76 22.85
CA GLN A 63 2.49 5.85 22.53
C GLN A 63 2.87 7.17 21.87
N ALA A 64 1.99 7.70 21.02
CA ALA A 64 2.20 9.01 20.40
C ALA A 64 2.11 10.15 21.42
N GLN A 65 1.25 10.01 22.42
CA GLN A 65 1.05 11.00 23.49
C GLN A 65 0.72 10.32 24.82
N PRO A 66 1.71 9.99 25.64
CA PRO A 66 1.54 9.21 26.88
C PRO A 66 0.60 9.82 27.92
N ARG A 67 0.39 11.14 27.91
CA ARG A 67 -0.52 11.84 28.83
C ARG A 67 -1.91 12.13 28.24
N ASN A 68 -2.28 11.47 27.15
CA ASN A 68 -3.58 11.63 26.51
C ASN A 68 -4.67 10.86 27.27
N ALA A 69 -5.35 11.53 28.21
CA ALA A 69 -6.45 10.94 28.98
C ALA A 69 -7.67 10.54 28.12
N LYS A 70 -7.73 11.00 26.86
CA LYS A 70 -8.85 10.72 25.93
C LYS A 70 -8.55 9.59 24.92
N ALA A 71 -7.43 8.91 25.04
CA ALA A 71 -7.00 7.92 24.04
C ALA A 71 -8.04 6.81 23.81
N GLN A 72 -8.68 6.30 24.87
CA GLN A 72 -9.71 5.27 24.77
C GLN A 72 -10.97 5.78 24.08
N GLU A 73 -11.45 6.97 24.46
CA GLU A 73 -12.60 7.63 23.82
C GLU A 73 -12.34 7.88 22.33
N GLN A 74 -11.14 8.36 21.99
CA GLN A 74 -10.73 8.59 20.61
C GLN A 74 -10.68 7.30 19.79
N ALA A 75 -10.14 6.22 20.35
CA ALA A 75 -10.11 4.93 19.69
C ALA A 75 -11.51 4.37 19.46
N GLN A 76 -12.41 4.47 20.46
CA GLN A 76 -13.81 4.05 20.31
C GLN A 76 -14.53 4.83 19.23
N ASN A 77 -14.40 6.15 19.22
CA ASN A 77 -15.04 7.02 18.23
C ASN A 77 -14.58 6.69 16.81
N LEU A 78 -13.27 6.43 16.62
CA LEU A 78 -12.73 6.04 15.33
C LEU A 78 -13.25 4.69 14.87
N LEU A 79 -13.26 3.68 15.73
CA LEU A 79 -13.79 2.37 15.37
C LEU A 79 -15.30 2.36 15.15
N HIS A 80 -16.02 3.20 15.89
CA HIS A 80 -17.47 3.39 15.67
C HIS A 80 -17.73 4.06 14.31
N GLU A 81 -16.92 5.03 13.91
CA GLU A 81 -17.07 5.77 12.64
C GLU A 81 -16.65 4.93 11.42
N TYR A 82 -15.56 4.14 11.54
CA TYR A 82 -14.95 3.45 10.41
C TYR A 82 -15.13 1.93 10.43
N GLY A 83 -15.57 1.35 11.53
CA GLY A 83 -15.86 -0.07 11.68
C GLY A 83 -14.67 -0.93 12.09
N ASN A 84 -13.48 -0.73 11.52
CA ASN A 84 -12.28 -1.52 11.82
C ASN A 84 -10.99 -0.69 11.69
N LEU A 85 -9.88 -1.25 12.19
CA LEU A 85 -8.57 -0.58 12.18
C LEU A 85 -8.06 -0.29 10.76
N SER A 86 -8.29 -1.20 9.81
CA SER A 86 -7.85 -1.02 8.42
C SER A 86 -8.50 0.23 7.80
N ALA A 87 -9.80 0.41 8.02
CA ALA A 87 -10.53 1.58 7.55
C ALA A 87 -10.10 2.88 8.27
N VAL A 88 -9.79 2.83 9.58
CA VAL A 88 -9.21 3.96 10.33
C VAL A 88 -7.87 4.35 9.73
N MET A 89 -6.97 3.37 9.52
CA MET A 89 -5.64 3.60 8.96
C MET A 89 -5.68 4.20 7.57
N ALA A 90 -6.64 3.80 6.75
CA ALA A 90 -6.83 4.36 5.43
C ALA A 90 -7.37 5.80 5.48
N ALA A 91 -8.38 6.03 6.32
CA ALA A 91 -9.02 7.35 6.47
C ALA A 91 -8.05 8.44 6.96
N ILE A 92 -7.03 8.07 7.71
CA ILE A 92 -5.99 9.00 8.19
C ILE A 92 -5.20 9.68 7.07
N SER A 93 -5.11 9.03 5.90
CA SER A 93 -4.40 9.54 4.73
C SER A 93 -5.25 10.46 3.85
N TRP A 94 -6.53 10.63 4.13
CA TRP A 94 -7.41 11.46 3.31
C TRP A 94 -7.08 12.94 3.39
N GLN A 95 -7.23 13.64 2.29
CA GLN A 95 -7.03 15.10 2.23
C GLN A 95 -8.02 15.85 3.12
N GLU A 96 -9.20 15.28 3.32
CA GLU A 96 -10.25 15.84 4.18
C GLU A 96 -10.59 14.86 5.31
N PRO A 97 -9.79 14.84 6.37
CA PRO A 97 -10.03 13.94 7.49
C PRO A 97 -11.31 14.34 8.26
N SER A 98 -12.01 13.33 8.79
CA SER A 98 -13.21 13.52 9.62
C SER A 98 -12.92 14.30 10.89
N LYS A 99 -14.01 14.66 11.61
CA LYS A 99 -13.89 15.33 12.93
C LYS A 99 -13.14 14.45 13.93
N SER A 100 -13.39 13.14 13.95
CA SER A 100 -12.72 12.20 14.86
C SER A 100 -11.22 12.12 14.59
N ILE A 101 -10.82 12.09 13.32
CA ILE A 101 -9.39 12.11 12.94
C ILE A 101 -8.76 13.46 13.29
N LYS A 102 -9.45 14.58 13.06
CA LYS A 102 -8.97 15.92 13.42
C LYS A 102 -8.82 16.10 14.94
N ALA A 103 -9.61 15.39 15.73
CA ALA A 103 -9.54 15.42 17.19
C ALA A 103 -8.35 14.62 17.75
N LEU A 104 -7.69 13.80 16.94
CA LEU A 104 -6.46 13.13 17.36
C LEU A 104 -5.31 14.12 17.53
N PRO A 105 -4.42 13.89 18.51
CA PRO A 105 -3.14 14.57 18.58
C PRO A 105 -2.37 14.42 17.26
N GLU A 106 -1.66 15.46 16.86
CA GLU A 106 -0.87 15.44 15.61
C GLU A 106 0.14 14.28 15.59
N ALA A 107 0.84 14.06 16.72
CA ALA A 107 1.77 12.94 16.86
C ALA A 107 1.10 11.58 16.64
N ALA A 108 -0.15 11.40 17.11
CA ALA A 108 -0.90 10.17 16.90
C ALA A 108 -1.27 9.99 15.42
N ARG A 109 -1.71 11.05 14.75
CA ARG A 109 -1.99 11.01 13.31
C ARG A 109 -0.75 10.62 12.50
N ILE A 110 0.40 11.24 12.80
CA ILE A 110 1.67 10.92 12.13
C ILE A 110 2.05 9.47 12.39
N LEU A 111 1.97 8.98 13.63
CA LEU A 111 2.31 7.59 13.96
C LEU A 111 1.43 6.59 13.20
N LEU A 112 0.12 6.84 13.14
CA LEU A 112 -0.82 5.99 12.40
C LEU A 112 -0.55 6.01 10.89
N MET A 113 -0.23 7.18 10.31
CA MET A 113 0.18 7.30 8.90
C MET A 113 1.46 6.49 8.61
N LEU A 114 2.46 6.59 9.48
CA LEU A 114 3.70 5.83 9.34
C LEU A 114 3.48 4.33 9.49
N ALA A 115 2.64 3.90 10.44
CA ALA A 115 2.28 2.50 10.62
C ALA A 115 1.58 1.94 9.38
N ARG A 116 0.62 2.68 8.81
CA ARG A 116 -0.04 2.32 7.54
C ARG A 116 0.95 2.17 6.39
N GLU A 117 1.77 3.20 6.16
CA GLU A 117 2.74 3.19 5.06
C GLU A 117 3.75 2.05 5.20
N THR A 118 4.20 1.77 6.43
CA THR A 118 5.09 0.63 6.71
C THR A 118 4.41 -0.69 6.35
N GLY A 119 3.16 -0.88 6.77
CA GLY A 119 2.38 -2.07 6.43
C GLY A 119 2.22 -2.27 4.92
N LEU A 120 1.88 -1.21 4.19
CA LEU A 120 1.76 -1.25 2.73
C LEU A 120 3.10 -1.57 2.05
N ARG A 121 4.21 -1.01 2.53
CA ARG A 121 5.55 -1.32 1.99
C ARG A 121 5.94 -2.77 2.22
N ILE A 122 5.61 -3.33 3.38
CA ILE A 122 5.85 -4.75 3.68
C ILE A 122 5.05 -5.65 2.73
N GLN A 123 3.75 -5.37 2.55
CA GLN A 123 2.91 -6.12 1.60
C GLN A 123 3.44 -6.01 0.17
N ARG A 124 3.77 -4.80 -0.29
CA ARG A 124 4.34 -4.57 -1.62
C ARG A 124 5.68 -5.30 -1.81
N ALA A 125 6.52 -5.37 -0.79
CA ALA A 125 7.78 -6.11 -0.84
C ALA A 125 7.55 -7.64 -0.96
N ARG A 126 6.50 -8.18 -0.35
CA ARG A 126 6.09 -9.59 -0.55
C ARG A 126 5.68 -9.85 -1.99
N LEU A 127 4.83 -8.99 -2.57
CA LEU A 127 4.39 -9.10 -3.95
C LEU A 127 5.56 -9.04 -4.96
N ARG A 128 6.64 -8.33 -4.64
CA ARG A 128 7.86 -8.31 -5.46
C ARG A 128 8.63 -9.62 -5.44
N ARG A 129 8.52 -10.41 -4.37
CA ARG A 129 9.30 -11.66 -4.18
C ARG A 129 8.58 -12.90 -4.67
N SER A 130 7.29 -13.02 -4.43
CA SER A 130 6.51 -14.27 -4.60
C SER A 130 5.82 -14.34 -5.91
N GLY A 131 5.88 -13.62 -6.88
CA GLY A 131 5.06 -13.75 -8.09
C GLY A 131 3.55 -13.67 -7.80
N ILE A 132 2.95 -12.56 -8.11
CA ILE A 132 1.59 -12.16 -7.71
C ILE A 132 0.51 -13.14 -8.18
N LEU A 133 0.72 -13.78 -9.33
CA LEU A 133 -0.31 -14.57 -10.00
C LEU A 133 -0.39 -16.01 -9.49
N ALA A 134 0.54 -16.42 -8.61
CA ALA A 134 0.52 -17.75 -7.98
C ALA A 134 -0.39 -17.79 -6.73
N ASP A 135 -0.59 -16.65 -6.06
CA ASP A 135 -1.43 -16.53 -4.87
C ASP A 135 -2.20 -15.19 -4.92
N SER A 136 -3.43 -15.27 -5.41
CA SER A 136 -4.32 -14.11 -5.49
C SER A 136 -4.69 -13.55 -4.11
N THR A 137 -4.60 -14.35 -3.04
CA THR A 137 -4.99 -13.92 -1.69
C THR A 137 -4.16 -12.74 -1.20
N GLN A 138 -2.82 -12.80 -1.40
CA GLN A 138 -1.93 -11.69 -1.01
C GLN A 138 -2.16 -10.45 -1.87
N LEU A 139 -2.40 -10.64 -3.17
CA LEU A 139 -2.74 -9.54 -4.07
C LEU A 139 -4.04 -8.86 -3.63
N TYR A 140 -5.09 -9.64 -3.40
CA TYR A 140 -6.40 -9.11 -3.00
C TYR A 140 -6.33 -8.40 -1.64
N ALA A 141 -5.59 -8.94 -0.67
CA ALA A 141 -5.38 -8.26 0.62
C ALA A 141 -4.67 -6.90 0.44
N TYR A 142 -3.64 -6.85 -0.41
CA TYR A 142 -2.95 -5.61 -0.74
C TYR A 142 -3.89 -4.60 -1.42
N LEU A 143 -4.65 -5.02 -2.42
CA LEU A 143 -5.55 -4.14 -3.16
C LEU A 143 -6.67 -3.57 -2.27
N ARG A 144 -7.25 -4.38 -1.38
CA ARG A 144 -8.20 -3.90 -0.37
C ARG A 144 -7.58 -2.83 0.52
N ALA A 145 -6.37 -3.08 1.03
CA ALA A 145 -5.69 -2.13 1.91
C ALA A 145 -5.35 -0.80 1.24
N VAL A 146 -5.03 -0.82 -0.06
CA VAL A 146 -4.63 0.38 -0.81
C VAL A 146 -5.84 1.13 -1.37
N MET A 147 -6.82 0.42 -1.93
CA MET A 147 -7.90 1.01 -2.73
C MET A 147 -9.28 0.93 -2.08
N GLY A 148 -9.52 -0.07 -1.22
CA GLY A 148 -10.84 -0.24 -0.60
C GLY A 148 -11.39 1.00 0.11
N PRO A 149 -10.56 1.75 0.84
CA PRO A 149 -10.99 2.95 1.55
C PRO A 149 -11.00 4.24 0.73
N GLU A 150 -10.55 4.20 -0.52
CA GLU A 150 -10.45 5.40 -1.36
C GLU A 150 -11.85 5.93 -1.74
N LYS A 151 -12.06 7.23 -1.49
CA LYS A 151 -13.35 7.90 -1.74
C LYS A 151 -13.50 8.43 -3.16
N ARG A 152 -12.41 8.47 -3.92
CA ARG A 152 -12.40 8.90 -5.32
C ARG A 152 -12.04 7.72 -6.19
N GLU A 153 -12.62 7.64 -7.35
CA GLU A 153 -12.19 6.66 -8.32
C GLU A 153 -10.74 6.90 -8.75
N GLN A 154 -9.97 5.85 -8.74
CA GLN A 154 -8.62 5.84 -9.29
C GLN A 154 -8.39 4.54 -10.05
N VAL A 155 -7.63 4.64 -11.11
CA VAL A 155 -7.13 3.48 -11.84
C VAL A 155 -5.65 3.32 -11.54
N ARG A 156 -5.29 2.13 -11.10
CA ARG A 156 -3.91 1.71 -10.85
C ARG A 156 -3.53 0.63 -11.84
N VAL A 157 -2.25 0.54 -12.13
CA VAL A 157 -1.71 -0.55 -12.94
C VAL A 157 -0.53 -1.17 -12.21
N LEU A 158 -0.63 -2.49 -12.01
CA LEU A 158 0.48 -3.28 -11.52
C LEU A 158 1.27 -3.77 -12.73
N PHE A 159 2.51 -3.34 -12.82
CA PHE A 159 3.45 -3.71 -13.87
C PHE A 159 4.29 -4.88 -13.39
N LEU A 160 4.27 -6.00 -14.13
CA LEU A 160 4.94 -7.25 -13.76
C LEU A 160 5.95 -7.66 -14.81
N ASN A 161 6.97 -8.40 -14.36
CA ASN A 161 7.92 -9.08 -15.25
C ASN A 161 7.39 -10.47 -15.66
N GLU A 162 8.15 -11.19 -16.51
CA GLU A 162 7.84 -12.54 -16.98
C GLU A 162 7.71 -13.57 -15.84
N LYS A 163 8.32 -13.31 -14.67
CA LYS A 163 8.21 -14.16 -13.48
C LYS A 163 7.02 -13.80 -12.60
N HIS A 164 6.11 -12.97 -13.11
CA HIS A 164 4.94 -12.46 -12.39
C HIS A 164 5.27 -11.64 -11.13
N GLN A 165 6.48 -11.09 -11.05
CA GLN A 165 6.90 -10.28 -9.92
C GLN A 165 6.56 -8.81 -10.17
N LEU A 166 6.08 -8.14 -9.14
CA LEU A 166 5.74 -6.72 -9.20
C LEU A 166 7.00 -5.87 -9.41
N LEU A 167 7.03 -5.15 -10.52
CA LEU A 167 8.03 -4.12 -10.79
C LEU A 167 7.62 -2.80 -10.14
N VAL A 168 6.43 -2.33 -10.50
CA VAL A 168 5.89 -1.05 -10.02
C VAL A 168 4.36 -1.18 -9.91
N ASP A 169 3.80 -0.43 -8.97
CA ASP A 169 2.38 -0.17 -8.77
C ASP A 169 2.19 1.34 -8.90
N ASP A 170 1.65 1.79 -10.02
CA ASP A 170 1.45 3.20 -10.33
C ASP A 170 -0.05 3.54 -10.43
N VAL A 171 -0.40 4.73 -9.95
CA VAL A 171 -1.70 5.35 -10.21
C VAL A 171 -1.65 5.99 -11.59
N MET A 172 -2.44 5.48 -12.52
CA MET A 172 -2.46 5.94 -13.91
C MET A 172 -3.62 6.90 -14.22
N GLY A 173 -4.61 6.97 -13.34
CA GLY A 173 -5.74 7.88 -13.45
C GLY A 173 -6.35 8.16 -12.08
N GLN A 174 -6.76 9.40 -11.86
CA GLN A 174 -7.59 9.82 -10.74
C GLN A 174 -8.73 10.66 -11.27
N GLY A 175 -9.95 10.27 -10.96
CA GLY A 175 -11.15 10.95 -11.43
C GLY A 175 -11.90 11.68 -10.32
N THR A 176 -13.05 12.21 -10.75
CA THR A 176 -14.15 12.57 -9.87
C THR A 176 -14.94 11.32 -9.51
N VAL A 177 -16.12 11.45 -8.90
CA VAL A 177 -16.90 10.30 -8.40
C VAL A 177 -17.36 9.34 -9.51
N ASP A 178 -17.44 9.80 -10.77
CA ASP A 178 -18.10 9.06 -11.86
C ASP A 178 -17.25 8.81 -13.09
N HIS A 179 -16.01 9.30 -13.17
CA HIS A 179 -15.17 9.11 -14.37
C HIS A 179 -13.69 9.35 -14.09
N THR A 180 -12.88 8.36 -14.47
CA THR A 180 -11.41 8.45 -14.39
C THR A 180 -10.82 8.29 -15.79
N PRO A 181 -10.33 9.37 -16.43
CA PRO A 181 -9.72 9.25 -17.75
C PRO A 181 -8.41 8.47 -17.66
N VAL A 182 -8.32 7.38 -18.39
CA VAL A 182 -7.12 6.56 -18.54
C VAL A 182 -6.82 6.41 -20.03
N TYR A 183 -5.60 6.70 -20.41
CA TYR A 183 -5.19 6.62 -21.82
C TYR A 183 -4.34 5.38 -22.06
N PRO A 184 -4.75 4.44 -22.93
CA PRO A 184 -4.00 3.22 -23.24
C PRO A 184 -2.53 3.49 -23.59
N ARG A 185 -2.26 4.58 -24.34
CA ARG A 185 -0.90 4.99 -24.71
C ARG A 185 0.01 5.25 -23.52
N GLU A 186 -0.52 5.84 -22.44
CA GLU A 186 0.25 6.15 -21.23
C GLU A 186 0.63 4.85 -20.50
N ILE A 187 -0.32 3.93 -20.37
CA ILE A 187 -0.09 2.61 -19.76
C ILE A 187 0.96 1.84 -20.54
N VAL A 188 0.82 1.75 -21.87
CA VAL A 188 1.75 1.03 -22.74
C VAL A 188 3.14 1.68 -22.71
N SER A 189 3.21 3.01 -22.80
CA SER A 189 4.47 3.74 -22.67
C SER A 189 5.18 3.44 -21.34
N ARG A 190 4.43 3.44 -20.25
CA ARG A 190 4.97 3.14 -18.93
C ARG A 190 5.43 1.68 -18.82
N ALA A 191 4.68 0.75 -19.38
CA ALA A 191 5.07 -0.66 -19.42
C ALA A 191 6.38 -0.88 -20.16
N LEU A 192 6.56 -0.24 -21.31
CA LEU A 192 7.80 -0.31 -22.10
C LEU A 192 9.00 0.28 -21.34
N GLN A 193 8.83 1.43 -20.67
CA GLN A 193 9.87 2.04 -19.83
C GLN A 193 10.31 1.10 -18.71
N LEU A 194 9.37 0.38 -18.10
CA LEU A 194 9.62 -0.56 -17.01
C LEU A 194 10.07 -1.94 -17.48
N LYS A 195 10.04 -2.19 -18.80
CA LYS A 195 10.22 -3.54 -19.40
C LYS A 195 9.23 -4.55 -18.81
N ALA A 196 8.03 -4.11 -18.50
CA ALA A 196 6.97 -4.96 -18.02
C ALA A 196 6.37 -5.75 -19.19
N THR A 197 6.08 -7.03 -18.96
CA THR A 197 5.48 -7.92 -19.94
C THR A 197 4.05 -8.29 -19.59
N ILE A 198 3.65 -8.04 -18.34
CA ILE A 198 2.32 -8.36 -17.83
C ILE A 198 1.78 -7.15 -17.06
N LEU A 199 0.48 -6.90 -17.22
CA LEU A 199 -0.27 -5.86 -16.52
C LEU A 199 -1.43 -6.47 -15.75
N VAL A 200 -1.69 -5.94 -14.55
CA VAL A 200 -2.97 -6.09 -13.86
C VAL A 200 -3.56 -4.71 -13.70
N LEU A 201 -4.72 -4.49 -14.30
CA LEU A 201 -5.49 -3.25 -14.15
C LEU A 201 -6.28 -3.36 -12.86
N VAL A 202 -6.38 -2.28 -12.13
CA VAL A 202 -7.17 -2.22 -10.89
C VAL A 202 -7.84 -0.86 -10.82
N HIS A 203 -9.13 -0.82 -10.52
CA HIS A 203 -9.78 0.42 -10.14
C HIS A 203 -10.75 0.20 -8.98
N ASN A 204 -11.08 1.26 -8.28
CA ASN A 204 -12.02 1.19 -7.17
C ASN A 204 -13.35 1.85 -7.50
N HIS A 205 -14.40 1.25 -6.96
CA HIS A 205 -15.75 1.82 -6.94
C HIS A 205 -16.10 2.31 -5.52
N PRO A 206 -16.08 3.62 -5.26
CA PRO A 206 -16.48 4.18 -3.96
C PRO A 206 -17.93 3.88 -3.59
N SER A 207 -18.78 3.53 -4.57
CA SER A 207 -20.18 3.13 -4.35
C SER A 207 -20.34 1.85 -3.52
N GLY A 208 -19.29 1.01 -3.43
CA GLY A 208 -19.35 -0.30 -2.77
C GLY A 208 -19.92 -1.43 -3.64
N ASP A 209 -20.22 -1.18 -4.92
CA ASP A 209 -20.63 -2.20 -5.90
C ASP A 209 -19.46 -2.50 -6.85
N PRO A 210 -18.91 -3.73 -6.86
CA PRO A 210 -17.81 -4.12 -7.73
C PRO A 210 -18.24 -4.47 -9.16
N THR A 211 -19.51 -4.30 -9.52
CA THR A 211 -20.00 -4.61 -10.86
C THR A 211 -19.37 -3.68 -11.90
N PRO A 212 -18.72 -4.21 -12.98
CA PRO A 212 -18.13 -3.38 -14.01
C PRO A 212 -19.19 -2.56 -14.74
N SER A 213 -18.90 -1.29 -15.00
CA SER A 213 -19.67 -0.45 -15.90
C SER A 213 -19.38 -0.79 -17.37
N ALA A 214 -20.21 -0.31 -18.28
CA ALA A 214 -19.95 -0.43 -19.72
C ALA A 214 -18.65 0.27 -20.12
N ASP A 215 -18.32 1.40 -19.49
CA ASP A 215 -17.09 2.15 -19.74
C ASP A 215 -15.85 1.40 -19.25
N ASP A 216 -15.94 0.65 -18.14
CA ASP A 216 -14.86 -0.21 -17.66
C ASP A 216 -14.52 -1.31 -18.67
N VAL A 217 -15.55 -1.92 -19.25
CA VAL A 217 -15.37 -2.96 -20.28
C VAL A 217 -14.73 -2.38 -21.53
N VAL A 218 -15.19 -1.21 -21.99
CA VAL A 218 -14.63 -0.51 -23.16
C VAL A 218 -13.18 -0.11 -22.91
N MET A 219 -12.88 0.52 -21.78
CA MET A 219 -11.52 0.90 -21.38
C MET A 219 -10.60 -0.31 -21.33
N THR A 220 -11.03 -1.38 -20.69
CA THR A 220 -10.26 -2.64 -20.60
C THR A 220 -9.94 -3.19 -21.97
N THR A 221 -10.95 -3.26 -22.86
CA THR A 221 -10.78 -3.73 -24.23
C THR A 221 -9.77 -2.89 -25.02
N GLN A 222 -9.81 -1.58 -24.88
CA GLN A 222 -8.87 -0.66 -25.53
C GLN A 222 -7.44 -0.86 -25.03
N ILE A 223 -7.26 -1.00 -23.71
CA ILE A 223 -5.95 -1.25 -23.12
C ILE A 223 -5.40 -2.62 -23.56
N CYS A 224 -6.23 -3.66 -23.53
CA CYS A 224 -5.85 -4.99 -24.01
C CYS A 224 -5.40 -4.96 -25.48
N GLY A 225 -6.14 -4.27 -26.34
CA GLY A 225 -5.79 -4.12 -27.76
C GLY A 225 -4.46 -3.41 -27.96
N ALA A 226 -4.22 -2.30 -27.25
CA ALA A 226 -2.97 -1.54 -27.34
C ALA A 226 -1.77 -2.33 -26.78
N ALA A 227 -1.94 -2.99 -25.64
CA ALA A 227 -0.91 -3.79 -24.99
C ALA A 227 -0.48 -4.99 -25.84
N LYS A 228 -1.45 -5.68 -26.45
CA LYS A 228 -1.23 -6.85 -27.31
C LYS A 228 -0.31 -6.54 -28.51
N ILE A 229 -0.45 -5.37 -29.14
CA ILE A 229 0.41 -4.96 -30.26
C ILE A 229 1.88 -4.90 -29.83
N MET A 230 2.13 -4.59 -28.58
CA MET A 230 3.49 -4.46 -28.00
C MET A 230 3.95 -5.71 -27.26
N ASN A 231 3.29 -6.87 -27.44
CA ASN A 231 3.56 -8.11 -26.72
C ASN A 231 3.49 -7.97 -25.21
N ILE A 232 2.60 -7.11 -24.71
CA ILE A 232 2.32 -6.94 -23.28
C ILE A 232 0.97 -7.61 -23.00
N HIS A 233 0.93 -8.48 -22.00
CA HIS A 233 -0.27 -9.22 -21.63
C HIS A 233 -1.03 -8.53 -20.51
N VAL A 234 -2.29 -8.18 -20.71
CA VAL A 234 -3.19 -7.77 -19.63
C VAL A 234 -3.73 -9.05 -18.99
N TRP A 235 -3.26 -9.33 -17.78
CA TRP A 235 -3.61 -10.56 -17.07
C TRP A 235 -5.01 -10.52 -16.49
N ASP A 236 -5.38 -9.41 -15.88
CA ASP A 236 -6.69 -9.21 -15.26
C ASP A 236 -7.04 -7.74 -15.17
N HIS A 237 -8.32 -7.46 -14.94
CA HIS A 237 -8.81 -6.19 -14.46
C HIS A 237 -9.65 -6.45 -13.21
N ILE A 238 -9.19 -5.91 -12.07
CA ILE A 238 -9.78 -6.14 -10.75
C ILE A 238 -10.49 -4.87 -10.29
N ILE A 239 -11.76 -4.99 -9.93
CA ILE A 239 -12.54 -3.90 -9.37
C ILE A 239 -12.62 -4.06 -7.87
N VAL A 240 -12.27 -3.01 -7.12
CA VAL A 240 -12.27 -2.97 -5.65
C VAL A 240 -13.39 -2.08 -5.17
N ALA A 241 -14.30 -2.63 -4.37
CA ALA A 241 -15.45 -1.90 -3.80
C ALA A 241 -15.50 -2.12 -2.29
N GLY A 242 -14.74 -1.32 -1.53
CA GLY A 242 -14.53 -1.55 -0.10
C GLY A 242 -13.81 -2.88 0.14
N GLU A 243 -14.46 -3.80 0.85
CA GLU A 243 -13.94 -5.15 1.11
C GLU A 243 -14.22 -6.14 -0.02
N LYS A 244 -15.09 -5.78 -0.98
CA LYS A 244 -15.44 -6.63 -2.11
C LYS A 244 -14.46 -6.45 -3.25
N LEU A 245 -14.23 -7.51 -4.00
CA LEU A 245 -13.40 -7.53 -5.20
C LEU A 245 -14.12 -8.33 -6.30
N LEU A 246 -13.93 -7.89 -7.53
CA LEU A 246 -14.35 -8.62 -8.72
C LEU A 246 -13.19 -8.69 -9.70
N SER A 247 -12.84 -9.90 -10.14
CA SER A 247 -11.93 -10.14 -11.26
C SER A 247 -12.75 -10.22 -12.54
N MET A 248 -12.50 -9.34 -13.49
CA MET A 248 -13.18 -9.38 -14.80
C MET A 248 -12.78 -10.64 -15.59
N ARG A 249 -11.56 -11.13 -15.38
CA ARG A 249 -11.10 -12.39 -15.97
C ARG A 249 -11.88 -13.58 -15.45
N GLU A 250 -12.03 -13.69 -14.12
CA GLU A 250 -12.81 -14.80 -13.50
C GLU A 250 -14.30 -14.71 -13.86
N ALA A 251 -14.81 -13.51 -14.10
CA ALA A 251 -16.17 -13.27 -14.57
C ALA A 251 -16.36 -13.51 -16.08
N GLY A 252 -15.28 -13.84 -16.83
CA GLY A 252 -15.36 -14.08 -18.28
C GLY A 252 -15.57 -12.82 -19.12
N LEU A 253 -15.17 -11.66 -18.60
CA LEU A 253 -15.32 -10.34 -19.25
C LEU A 253 -14.02 -9.85 -19.91
N LEU A 254 -12.94 -10.65 -19.85
CA LEU A 254 -11.61 -10.30 -20.35
C LEU A 254 -11.09 -11.38 -21.30
#